data_30e00c576f01099ec853c7b56dcdcd00
#
_entry.id   30e00c576f01099ec853c7b56dcdcd00
#
_cell.length_a   1.000
_cell.length_b   1.000
_cell.length_c   1.000
_cell.angle_alpha   90.00
_cell.angle_beta   90.00
_cell.angle_gamma   90.00
#
_symmetry.space_group_name_H-M   'P 1'
#
loop_
_entity.id
_entity.type
_entity.pdbx_description
1 polymer ?
#
loop_
_entity_poly.entity_id
_entity_poly.type
_entity_poly.pdbx_seq_one_letter_code
_entity_poly.pdbx_strand_id
1 'polypeptide(L)'
;MKSKFNWKEVIRPTATLTIICLLVTAALAVTNSVTQGPIAALATQKELASRQQVLPQAASFEEIPDTGETTSPCKALDSAGNVVGYVIVTSANGYGGSVKVMTGIQTDGTVAGITILEQSETVGLGANCEKESFRNQFLQTVPDNGFSVYKAGQNAPENGGIEALTSATITSNAVVKAVNRATEIFATLTKGGN
;
A
#
# COMPACT_ATOMS: atom_id res chain seq x y z
N MET A 1 2.18 -41.81 46.41
CA MET A 1 3.19 -42.16 45.38
C MET A 1 3.94 -40.91 44.98
N LYS A 2 5.21 -40.69 45.41
CA LYS A 2 6.05 -39.58 44.92
C LYS A 2 6.71 -40.03 43.61
N SER A 3 6.19 -39.55 42.48
CA SER A 3 6.84 -39.72 41.20
C SER A 3 8.21 -39.05 41.28
N LYS A 4 9.27 -39.82 41.13
CA LYS A 4 10.65 -39.30 40.99
C LYS A 4 10.73 -38.60 39.65
N PHE A 5 10.72 -37.28 39.68
CA PHE A 5 10.90 -36.45 38.47
C PHE A 5 12.25 -36.73 37.86
N ASN A 6 12.26 -37.32 36.65
CA ASN A 6 13.46 -37.73 35.95
C ASN A 6 14.00 -36.58 35.10
N TRP A 7 14.88 -35.76 35.63
CA TRP A 7 15.48 -34.61 34.95
C TRP A 7 16.09 -34.94 33.58
N LYS A 8 16.60 -36.13 33.38
CA LYS A 8 17.20 -36.54 32.09
C LYS A 8 16.17 -36.68 30.96
N GLU A 9 14.95 -37.07 31.30
CA GLU A 9 13.85 -37.21 30.33
C GLU A 9 13.31 -35.85 29.88
N VAL A 10 13.47 -34.80 30.68
CA VAL A 10 13.05 -33.44 30.34
C VAL A 10 14.18 -32.64 29.67
N ILE A 11 15.41 -32.74 30.20
CA ILE A 11 16.56 -31.96 29.70
C ILE A 11 16.91 -32.30 28.24
N ARG A 12 16.92 -33.60 27.88
CA ARG A 12 17.28 -34.02 26.52
C ARG A 12 16.37 -33.40 25.43
N PRO A 13 15.04 -33.57 25.48
CA PRO A 13 14.17 -32.99 24.45
C PRO A 13 14.19 -31.45 24.47
N THR A 14 14.29 -30.84 25.67
CA THR A 14 14.41 -29.37 25.78
C THR A 14 15.70 -28.87 25.14
N ALA A 15 16.84 -29.48 25.42
CA ALA A 15 18.12 -29.09 24.81
C ALA A 15 18.08 -29.25 23.28
N THR A 16 17.56 -30.38 22.79
CA THR A 16 17.42 -30.60 21.34
C THR A 16 16.55 -29.55 20.69
N LEU A 17 15.38 -29.23 21.28
CA LEU A 17 14.48 -28.20 20.76
C LEU A 17 15.15 -26.81 20.78
N THR A 18 15.84 -26.47 21.87
CA THR A 18 16.56 -25.20 21.98
C THR A 18 17.65 -25.07 20.91
N ILE A 19 18.43 -26.12 20.66
CA ILE A 19 19.47 -26.11 19.63
C ILE A 19 18.85 -25.91 18.23
N ILE A 20 17.78 -26.63 17.93
CA ILE A 20 17.08 -26.49 16.64
C ILE A 20 16.56 -25.05 16.47
N CYS A 21 15.88 -24.50 17.50
CA CYS A 21 15.38 -23.12 17.47
C CYS A 21 16.51 -22.11 17.24
N LEU A 22 17.64 -22.25 17.94
CA LEU A 22 18.79 -21.36 17.78
C LEU A 22 19.37 -21.43 16.36
N LEU A 23 19.55 -22.64 15.81
CA LEU A 23 20.06 -22.81 14.44
C LEU A 23 19.12 -22.19 13.39
N VAL A 24 17.82 -22.45 13.50
CA VAL A 24 16.82 -21.90 12.58
C VAL A 24 16.76 -20.36 12.69
N THR A 25 16.73 -19.83 13.93
CA THR A 25 16.73 -18.40 14.15
C THR A 25 17.97 -17.72 13.60
N ALA A 26 19.15 -18.32 13.81
CA ALA A 26 20.41 -17.80 13.26
C ALA A 26 20.39 -17.82 11.72
N ALA A 27 19.94 -18.90 11.10
CA ALA A 27 19.81 -19.00 9.65
C ALA A 27 18.86 -17.95 9.08
N LEU A 28 17.69 -17.73 9.73
CA LEU A 28 16.73 -16.68 9.35
C LEU A 28 17.31 -15.28 9.51
N ALA A 29 18.05 -15.01 10.60
CA ALA A 29 18.69 -13.72 10.83
C ALA A 29 19.74 -13.40 9.76
N VAL A 30 20.58 -14.37 9.40
CA VAL A 30 21.56 -14.22 8.31
C VAL A 30 20.87 -13.98 6.98
N THR A 31 19.85 -14.76 6.62
CA THR A 31 19.11 -14.58 5.39
C THR A 31 18.48 -13.19 5.34
N ASN A 32 17.81 -12.75 6.41
CA ASN A 32 17.21 -11.43 6.50
C ASN A 32 18.24 -10.31 6.33
N SER A 33 19.41 -10.40 6.99
CA SER A 33 20.44 -9.36 6.88
C SER A 33 21.03 -9.23 5.47
N VAL A 34 21.13 -10.33 4.72
CA VAL A 34 21.61 -10.32 3.33
C VAL A 34 20.56 -9.79 2.36
N THR A 35 19.26 -10.07 2.61
CA THR A 35 18.19 -9.73 1.69
C THR A 35 17.59 -8.33 1.90
N GLN A 36 17.74 -7.74 3.09
CA GLN A 36 17.20 -6.40 3.39
C GLN A 36 17.67 -5.32 2.41
N GLY A 37 18.95 -5.27 2.10
CA GLY A 37 19.52 -4.27 1.18
C GLY A 37 18.92 -4.33 -0.22
N PRO A 38 18.97 -5.48 -0.92
CA PRO A 38 18.33 -5.66 -2.22
C PRO A 38 16.83 -5.37 -2.21
N ILE A 39 16.11 -5.80 -1.17
CA ILE A 39 14.66 -5.55 -1.05
C ILE A 39 14.38 -4.04 -0.96
N ALA A 40 15.12 -3.30 -0.13
CA ALA A 40 14.96 -1.85 -0.02
C ALA A 40 15.26 -1.13 -1.34
N ALA A 41 16.33 -1.53 -2.05
CA ALA A 41 16.67 -0.95 -3.35
C ALA A 41 15.58 -1.20 -4.40
N LEU A 42 15.04 -2.42 -4.46
CA LEU A 42 13.94 -2.76 -5.36
C LEU A 42 12.65 -2.00 -5.02
N ALA A 43 12.35 -1.81 -3.73
CA ALA A 43 11.19 -1.02 -3.28
C ALA A 43 11.30 0.44 -3.76
N THR A 44 12.49 1.05 -3.60
CA THR A 44 12.74 2.42 -4.09
C THR A 44 12.62 2.53 -5.61
N GLN A 45 13.17 1.57 -6.36
CA GLN A 45 13.04 1.54 -7.82
C GLN A 45 11.57 1.38 -8.26
N LYS A 46 10.82 0.49 -7.61
CA LYS A 46 9.39 0.30 -7.85
C LYS A 46 8.61 1.57 -7.56
N GLU A 47 8.94 2.27 -6.48
CA GLU A 47 8.29 3.52 -6.12
C GLU A 47 8.53 4.61 -7.18
N LEU A 48 9.79 4.81 -7.62
CA LEU A 48 10.11 5.78 -8.67
C LEU A 48 9.41 5.47 -9.99
N ALA A 49 9.42 4.21 -10.43
CA ALA A 49 8.71 3.77 -11.63
C ALA A 49 7.19 3.98 -11.51
N SER A 50 6.64 3.73 -10.31
CA SER A 50 5.22 3.90 -10.03
C SER A 50 4.78 5.37 -10.04
N ARG A 51 5.65 6.31 -9.63
CA ARG A 51 5.36 7.76 -9.72
C ARG A 51 5.08 8.16 -11.17
N GLN A 52 5.91 7.70 -12.10
CA GLN A 52 5.72 7.96 -13.54
C GLN A 52 4.47 7.27 -14.10
N GLN A 53 4.11 6.10 -13.57
CA GLN A 53 2.92 5.37 -13.99
C GLN A 53 1.62 6.04 -13.56
N VAL A 54 1.57 6.60 -12.34
CA VAL A 54 0.36 7.25 -11.81
C VAL A 54 0.17 8.68 -12.30
N LEU A 55 1.25 9.35 -12.76
CA LEU A 55 1.22 10.68 -13.38
C LEU A 55 2.17 10.76 -14.58
N PRO A 56 1.77 10.21 -15.75
CA PRO A 56 2.64 10.14 -16.93
C PRO A 56 3.03 11.52 -17.49
N GLN A 57 2.25 12.56 -17.16
CA GLN A 57 2.48 13.94 -17.63
C GLN A 57 3.64 14.64 -16.88
N ALA A 58 4.07 14.08 -15.74
CA ALA A 58 5.14 14.65 -14.94
C ALA A 58 6.50 14.36 -15.57
N ALA A 59 7.36 15.39 -15.67
CA ALA A 59 8.75 15.25 -16.08
C ALA A 59 9.65 15.04 -14.84
N SER A 60 9.29 15.58 -13.68
CA SER A 60 10.03 15.43 -12.43
C SER A 60 9.12 15.42 -11.21
N PHE A 61 9.64 14.91 -10.08
CA PHE A 61 8.93 14.83 -8.81
C PHE A 61 9.77 15.49 -7.72
N GLU A 62 9.15 16.40 -6.97
CA GLU A 62 9.76 17.10 -5.85
C GLU A 62 9.06 16.70 -4.55
N GLU A 63 9.82 16.23 -3.57
CA GLU A 63 9.25 15.81 -2.28
C GLU A 63 8.86 17.04 -1.46
N ILE A 64 7.66 16.99 -0.87
CA ILE A 64 7.17 18.00 0.05
C ILE A 64 7.61 17.56 1.46
N PRO A 65 8.47 18.35 2.15
CA PRO A 65 8.92 17.97 3.47
C PRO A 65 7.75 17.97 4.46
N ASP A 66 7.71 16.92 5.24
CA ASP A 66 6.92 16.64 6.43
C ASP A 66 5.50 17.24 6.48
N THR A 67 4.54 16.44 6.05
CA THR A 67 3.11 16.70 6.28
C THR A 67 2.58 15.93 7.50
N GLY A 68 3.45 15.31 8.31
CA GLY A 68 3.07 14.46 9.45
C GLY A 68 2.52 13.06 9.06
N GLU A 69 2.55 12.73 7.77
CA GLU A 69 2.15 11.43 7.24
C GLU A 69 3.36 10.48 7.10
N THR A 70 3.10 9.18 7.09
CA THR A 70 4.15 8.13 7.04
C THR A 70 5.03 8.19 5.79
N THR A 71 4.57 8.88 4.74
CA THR A 71 5.30 9.02 3.47
C THR A 71 5.11 10.43 2.95
N SER A 72 6.21 11.13 2.64
CA SER A 72 6.18 12.50 2.11
C SER A 72 5.47 12.54 0.75
N PRO A 73 4.43 13.38 0.59
CA PRO A 73 3.83 13.62 -0.72
C PRO A 73 4.84 14.26 -1.67
N CYS A 74 4.66 14.04 -2.98
CA CYS A 74 5.50 14.64 -4.00
C CYS A 74 4.66 15.56 -4.89
N LYS A 75 5.19 16.75 -5.21
CA LYS A 75 4.71 17.56 -6.33
C LYS A 75 5.23 16.97 -7.63
N ALA A 76 4.35 16.84 -8.60
CA ALA A 76 4.71 16.44 -9.95
C ALA A 76 4.79 17.68 -10.84
N LEU A 77 5.92 17.87 -11.52
CA LEU A 77 6.21 19.03 -12.34
C LEU A 77 6.33 18.62 -13.81
N ASP A 78 5.86 19.45 -14.71
CA ASP A 78 6.09 19.31 -16.15
C ASP A 78 7.52 19.74 -16.54
N SER A 79 7.84 19.64 -17.84
CA SER A 79 9.13 20.08 -18.37
C SER A 79 9.37 21.58 -18.28
N ALA A 80 8.34 22.38 -18.06
CA ALA A 80 8.41 23.83 -17.87
C ALA A 80 8.51 24.24 -16.38
N GLY A 81 8.42 23.27 -15.46
CA GLY A 81 8.45 23.51 -14.02
C GLY A 81 7.09 23.83 -13.39
N ASN A 82 5.98 23.69 -14.13
CA ASN A 82 4.66 23.91 -13.58
C ASN A 82 4.16 22.65 -12.84
N VAL A 83 3.42 22.85 -11.76
CA VAL A 83 2.79 21.76 -11.01
C VAL A 83 1.64 21.17 -11.83
N VAL A 84 1.73 19.91 -12.23
CA VAL A 84 0.69 19.18 -12.97
C VAL A 84 -0.13 18.26 -12.06
N GLY A 85 0.33 18.02 -10.84
CA GLY A 85 -0.38 17.19 -9.86
C GLY A 85 0.46 16.84 -8.65
N TYR A 86 -0.05 15.89 -7.87
CA TYR A 86 0.58 15.39 -6.67
C TYR A 86 0.57 13.86 -6.66
N VAL A 87 1.64 13.26 -6.17
CA VAL A 87 1.72 11.83 -5.91
C VAL A 87 1.75 11.62 -4.40
N ILE A 88 0.79 10.86 -3.90
CA ILE A 88 0.60 10.64 -2.47
C ILE A 88 0.55 9.15 -2.21
N VAL A 89 1.34 8.69 -1.24
CA VAL A 89 1.38 7.30 -0.81
C VAL A 89 0.70 7.16 0.53
N THR A 90 -0.29 6.30 0.60
CA THR A 90 -1.09 6.04 1.80
C THR A 90 -1.25 4.53 2.00
N SER A 91 -1.68 4.13 3.18
CA SER A 91 -1.93 2.73 3.48
C SER A 91 -3.20 2.54 4.31
N ALA A 92 -3.83 1.38 4.14
CA ALA A 92 -4.94 0.96 4.97
C ALA A 92 -4.89 -0.56 5.20
N ASN A 93 -5.48 -1.03 6.29
CA ASN A 93 -5.49 -2.44 6.62
C ASN A 93 -6.49 -3.20 5.74
N GLY A 94 -5.97 -4.15 4.97
CA GLY A 94 -6.73 -5.14 4.21
C GLY A 94 -7.06 -6.37 5.05
N TYR A 95 -7.24 -7.51 4.38
CA TYR A 95 -7.51 -8.79 5.03
C TYR A 95 -6.21 -9.51 5.45
N GLY A 96 -5.23 -9.57 4.57
CA GLY A 96 -3.94 -10.24 4.81
C GLY A 96 -2.88 -9.34 5.44
N GLY A 97 -3.12 -8.04 5.51
CA GLY A 97 -2.18 -7.07 6.06
C GLY A 97 -2.42 -5.65 5.54
N SER A 98 -1.42 -4.80 5.70
CA SER A 98 -1.49 -3.44 5.16
C SER A 98 -1.39 -3.45 3.64
N VAL A 99 -2.27 -2.69 2.99
CA VAL A 99 -2.23 -2.40 1.55
C VAL A 99 -1.73 -0.98 1.36
N LYS A 100 -0.58 -0.82 0.70
CA LYS A 100 0.07 0.47 0.44
C LYS A 100 -0.23 0.90 -0.98
N VAL A 101 -0.85 2.05 -1.13
CA VAL A 101 -1.35 2.57 -2.40
C VAL A 101 -0.68 3.90 -2.71
N MET A 102 -0.16 4.02 -3.92
CA MET A 102 0.28 5.29 -4.51
C MET A 102 -0.85 5.84 -5.37
N THR A 103 -1.21 7.09 -5.15
CA THR A 103 -2.27 7.79 -5.88
C THR A 103 -1.70 9.03 -6.55
N GLY A 104 -1.86 9.15 -7.85
CA GLY A 104 -1.56 10.37 -8.62
C GLY A 104 -2.83 11.18 -8.81
N ILE A 105 -2.83 12.44 -8.38
CA ILE A 105 -3.97 13.36 -8.46
C ILE A 105 -3.52 14.60 -9.23
N GLN A 106 -4.24 14.94 -10.29
CA GLN A 106 -3.99 16.15 -11.08
C GLN A 106 -4.44 17.40 -10.30
N THR A 107 -3.97 18.57 -10.73
CA THR A 107 -4.32 19.85 -10.08
C THR A 107 -5.80 20.18 -10.12
N ASP A 108 -6.56 19.60 -11.06
CA ASP A 108 -8.02 19.74 -11.17
C ASP A 108 -8.81 18.80 -10.22
N GLY A 109 -8.11 17.98 -9.42
CA GLY A 109 -8.71 17.02 -8.51
C GLY A 109 -9.08 15.68 -9.17
N THR A 110 -8.63 15.41 -10.39
CA THR A 110 -8.85 14.11 -11.05
C THR A 110 -7.77 13.11 -10.65
N VAL A 111 -8.15 11.91 -10.27
CA VAL A 111 -7.22 10.79 -10.07
C VAL A 111 -6.74 10.30 -11.43
N ALA A 112 -5.46 10.53 -11.73
CA ALA A 112 -4.84 10.14 -12.99
C ALA A 112 -4.39 8.68 -12.99
N GLY A 113 -4.10 8.13 -11.82
CA GLY A 113 -3.68 6.74 -11.68
C GLY A 113 -3.55 6.31 -10.22
N ILE A 114 -3.71 5.01 -9.98
CA ILE A 114 -3.32 4.39 -8.71
C ILE A 114 -2.43 3.18 -8.97
N THR A 115 -1.52 2.90 -8.06
CA THR A 115 -0.68 1.70 -8.07
C THR A 115 -0.55 1.11 -6.68
N ILE A 116 -0.66 -0.21 -6.58
CA ILE A 116 -0.45 -0.93 -5.32
C ILE A 116 1.06 -1.17 -5.18
N LEU A 117 1.69 -0.54 -4.19
CA LEU A 117 3.11 -0.69 -3.92
C LEU A 117 3.41 -1.97 -3.15
N GLU A 118 2.60 -2.23 -2.11
CA GLU A 118 2.74 -3.38 -1.21
C GLU A 118 1.37 -3.93 -0.84
N GLN A 119 1.26 -5.24 -0.79
CA GLN A 119 0.09 -5.95 -0.28
C GLN A 119 0.49 -7.37 0.13
N SER A 120 -0.26 -7.98 1.05
CA SER A 120 -0.09 -9.36 1.51
C SER A 120 -1.41 -10.13 1.43
N GLU A 121 -2.24 -9.79 0.44
CA GLU A 121 -3.57 -10.35 0.25
C GLU A 121 -3.51 -11.74 -0.39
N THR A 122 -4.56 -12.51 -0.24
CA THR A 122 -4.67 -13.85 -0.84
C THR A 122 -4.67 -13.77 -2.36
N VAL A 123 -3.78 -14.54 -2.99
CA VAL A 123 -3.68 -14.68 -4.45
C VAL A 123 -5.00 -15.19 -5.03
N GLY A 124 -5.45 -14.57 -6.13
CA GLY A 124 -6.73 -14.89 -6.76
C GLY A 124 -7.96 -14.22 -6.12
N LEU A 125 -7.82 -13.61 -4.93
CA LEU A 125 -8.85 -12.86 -4.24
C LEU A 125 -8.44 -11.39 -4.09
N GLY A 126 -7.96 -10.99 -2.91
CA GLY A 126 -7.56 -9.61 -2.61
C GLY A 126 -6.38 -9.12 -3.44
N ALA A 127 -5.42 -9.99 -3.79
CA ALA A 127 -4.30 -9.63 -4.68
C ALA A 127 -4.74 -9.13 -6.08
N ASN A 128 -6.00 -9.39 -6.47
CA ASN A 128 -6.57 -8.84 -7.71
C ASN A 128 -6.72 -7.30 -7.67
N CYS A 129 -6.52 -6.65 -6.52
CA CYS A 129 -6.48 -5.18 -6.43
C CYS A 129 -5.35 -4.56 -7.29
N GLU A 130 -4.34 -5.33 -7.66
CA GLU A 130 -3.28 -4.90 -8.58
C GLU A 130 -3.71 -4.89 -10.05
N LYS A 131 -4.81 -5.54 -10.42
CA LYS A 131 -5.28 -5.60 -11.80
C LYS A 131 -5.75 -4.23 -12.28
N GLU A 132 -5.44 -3.93 -13.54
CA GLU A 132 -5.88 -2.68 -14.18
C GLU A 132 -7.39 -2.51 -14.15
N SER A 133 -8.16 -3.59 -14.34
CA SER A 133 -9.64 -3.55 -14.31
C SER A 133 -10.19 -3.01 -12.97
N PHE A 134 -9.50 -3.25 -11.86
CA PHE A 134 -9.88 -2.69 -10.57
C PHE A 134 -9.33 -1.28 -10.40
N ARG A 135 -8.05 -1.05 -10.70
CA ARG A 135 -7.38 0.25 -10.52
C ARG A 135 -7.99 1.34 -11.40
N ASN A 136 -8.38 1.00 -12.64
CA ASN A 136 -8.94 1.96 -13.59
C ASN A 136 -10.31 2.52 -13.17
N GLN A 137 -11.01 1.90 -12.22
CA GLN A 137 -12.24 2.44 -11.68
C GLN A 137 -12.04 3.78 -10.92
N PHE A 138 -10.82 4.01 -10.43
CA PHE A 138 -10.47 5.24 -9.73
C PHE A 138 -10.14 6.41 -10.65
N LEU A 139 -9.99 6.19 -11.97
CA LEU A 139 -9.62 7.21 -12.96
C LEU A 139 -10.80 8.15 -13.25
N GLN A 140 -11.15 8.97 -12.29
CA GLN A 140 -12.25 9.92 -12.35
C GLN A 140 -11.98 11.09 -11.39
N THR A 141 -12.73 12.16 -11.55
CA THR A 141 -12.69 13.29 -10.61
C THR A 141 -13.11 12.83 -9.23
N VAL A 142 -12.36 13.25 -8.22
CA VAL A 142 -12.64 12.90 -6.81
C VAL A 142 -14.03 13.41 -6.43
N PRO A 143 -14.97 12.54 -6.03
CA PRO A 143 -16.29 12.95 -5.61
C PRO A 143 -16.25 13.73 -4.29
N ASP A 144 -17.20 14.64 -4.05
CA ASP A 144 -17.30 15.42 -2.81
C ASP A 144 -17.36 14.54 -1.55
N ASN A 145 -17.99 13.37 -1.66
CA ASN A 145 -18.12 12.39 -0.57
C ASN A 145 -17.02 11.31 -0.59
N GLY A 146 -16.01 11.46 -1.46
CA GLY A 146 -14.99 10.46 -1.70
C GLY A 146 -15.50 9.21 -2.44
N PHE A 147 -14.60 8.25 -2.66
CA PHE A 147 -14.92 6.97 -3.28
C PHE A 147 -15.63 6.03 -2.30
N SER A 148 -16.52 5.20 -2.81
CA SER A 148 -17.25 4.20 -2.01
C SER A 148 -17.32 2.86 -2.71
N VAL A 149 -17.30 1.76 -1.93
CA VAL A 149 -17.36 0.40 -2.47
C VAL A 149 -18.81 -0.05 -2.60
N TYR A 150 -19.16 -0.60 -3.77
CA TYR A 150 -20.42 -1.33 -3.97
C TYR A 150 -20.15 -2.77 -4.45
N LYS A 151 -21.10 -3.67 -4.23
CA LYS A 151 -20.97 -5.09 -4.66
C LYS A 151 -21.61 -5.29 -6.02
N ALA A 152 -21.08 -6.23 -6.78
CA ALA A 152 -21.71 -6.68 -8.03
C ALA A 152 -23.19 -6.98 -7.83
N GLY A 153 -24.05 -6.47 -8.73
CA GLY A 153 -25.50 -6.59 -8.65
C GLY A 153 -26.20 -5.58 -7.75
N GLN A 154 -25.48 -4.69 -7.10
CA GLN A 154 -26.02 -3.50 -6.43
C GLN A 154 -26.02 -2.30 -7.39
N ASN A 155 -26.87 -1.30 -7.11
CA ASN A 155 -26.80 -0.06 -7.85
C ASN A 155 -25.48 0.66 -7.55
N ALA A 156 -24.71 0.95 -8.59
CA ALA A 156 -23.51 1.76 -8.46
C ALA A 156 -23.89 3.17 -7.97
N PRO A 157 -23.11 3.77 -7.05
CA PRO A 157 -23.25 5.20 -6.77
C PRO A 157 -23.08 6.03 -8.05
N GLU A 158 -23.78 7.16 -8.16
CA GLU A 158 -23.72 8.04 -9.35
C GLU A 158 -22.29 8.52 -9.62
N ASN A 159 -21.52 8.78 -8.54
CA ASN A 159 -20.13 9.19 -8.62
C ASN A 159 -19.28 8.44 -7.60
N GLY A 160 -18.06 8.11 -7.97
CA GLY A 160 -17.07 7.50 -7.07
C GLY A 160 -17.36 6.07 -6.63
N GLY A 161 -18.26 5.38 -7.33
CA GLY A 161 -18.52 3.96 -7.07
C GLY A 161 -17.38 3.09 -7.56
N ILE A 162 -16.87 2.24 -6.67
CA ILE A 162 -15.83 1.23 -6.96
C ILE A 162 -16.45 -0.15 -6.75
N GLU A 163 -16.55 -0.93 -7.81
CA GLU A 163 -17.05 -2.31 -7.72
C GLU A 163 -16.07 -3.17 -6.93
N ALA A 164 -16.58 -3.82 -5.89
CA ALA A 164 -15.77 -4.69 -5.05
C ALA A 164 -15.22 -5.88 -5.83
N LEU A 165 -13.98 -6.23 -5.52
CA LEU A 165 -13.41 -7.52 -5.95
C LEU A 165 -14.24 -8.66 -5.38
N THR A 166 -14.60 -9.62 -6.22
CA THR A 166 -15.36 -10.81 -5.83
C THR A 166 -14.67 -11.53 -4.68
N SER A 167 -15.40 -11.75 -3.59
CA SER A 167 -14.91 -12.37 -2.35
C SER A 167 -13.76 -11.64 -1.64
N ALA A 168 -13.48 -10.38 -1.99
CA ALA A 168 -12.42 -9.57 -1.37
C ALA A 168 -12.89 -8.13 -1.04
N THR A 169 -14.08 -7.98 -0.49
CA THR A 169 -14.66 -6.69 -0.12
C THR A 169 -13.81 -5.94 0.92
N ILE A 170 -13.14 -6.65 1.85
CA ILE A 170 -12.26 -6.03 2.86
C ILE A 170 -11.09 -5.35 2.17
N THR A 171 -10.42 -6.03 1.25
CA THR A 171 -9.32 -5.47 0.45
C THR A 171 -9.79 -4.29 -0.40
N SER A 172 -10.95 -4.42 -1.07
CA SER A 172 -11.51 -3.31 -1.86
C SER A 172 -11.76 -2.07 -1.02
N ASN A 173 -12.32 -2.24 0.18
CA ASN A 173 -12.50 -1.14 1.14
C ASN A 173 -11.16 -0.56 1.62
N ALA A 174 -10.13 -1.39 1.79
CA ALA A 174 -8.80 -0.91 2.19
C ALA A 174 -8.20 0.00 1.11
N VAL A 175 -8.27 -0.42 -0.17
CA VAL A 175 -7.79 0.43 -1.28
C VAL A 175 -8.58 1.74 -1.35
N VAL A 176 -9.93 1.69 -1.26
CA VAL A 176 -10.78 2.90 -1.27
C VAL A 176 -10.42 3.82 -0.10
N LYS A 177 -10.23 3.30 1.11
CA LYS A 177 -9.80 4.10 2.27
C LYS A 177 -8.43 4.76 2.04
N ALA A 178 -7.49 4.01 1.48
CA ALA A 178 -6.16 4.56 1.17
C ALA A 178 -6.27 5.69 0.13
N VAL A 179 -7.01 5.50 -0.96
CA VAL A 179 -7.22 6.54 -1.97
C VAL A 179 -7.94 7.76 -1.37
N ASN A 180 -9.00 7.58 -0.60
CA ASN A 180 -9.70 8.68 0.07
C ASN A 180 -8.77 9.45 1.01
N ARG A 181 -7.89 8.76 1.74
CA ARG A 181 -6.89 9.44 2.56
C ARG A 181 -5.93 10.28 1.72
N ALA A 182 -5.51 9.79 0.55
CA ALA A 182 -4.68 10.56 -0.37
C ALA A 182 -5.42 11.81 -0.89
N THR A 183 -6.72 11.73 -1.15
CA THR A 183 -7.52 12.89 -1.58
C THR A 183 -7.69 13.93 -0.47
N GLU A 184 -7.80 13.52 0.79
CA GLU A 184 -7.81 14.43 1.94
C GLU A 184 -6.49 15.20 2.08
N ILE A 185 -5.36 14.48 1.94
CA ILE A 185 -4.02 15.11 1.97
C ILE A 185 -3.86 16.08 0.80
N PHE A 186 -4.27 15.69 -0.41
CA PHE A 186 -4.28 16.57 -1.58
C PHE A 186 -5.07 17.86 -1.33
N ALA A 187 -6.27 17.74 -0.77
CA ALA A 187 -7.11 18.91 -0.43
C ALA A 187 -6.42 19.83 0.60
N THR A 188 -5.64 19.28 1.52
CA THR A 188 -4.88 20.06 2.50
C THR A 188 -3.71 20.78 1.84
N LEU A 189 -2.98 20.11 0.95
CA LEU A 189 -1.84 20.68 0.22
C LEU A 189 -2.25 21.82 -0.73
N THR A 190 -3.41 21.69 -1.36
CA THR A 190 -3.92 22.70 -2.30
C THR A 190 -4.56 23.89 -1.59
N LYS A 191 -5.16 23.71 -0.41
CA LYS A 191 -5.73 24.80 0.40
C LYS A 191 -4.69 25.56 1.21
N GLY A 192 -3.59 24.91 1.59
CA GLY A 192 -2.50 25.52 2.38
C GLY A 192 -1.45 26.28 1.57
N GLY A 193 -1.55 26.32 0.25
CA GLY A 193 -0.63 26.96 -0.67
C GLY A 193 -1.00 28.38 -1.12
N ASN A 194 -1.88 29.07 -0.41
CA ASN A 194 -2.23 30.49 -0.62
C ASN A 194 -1.60 31.36 0.45
#